data_4072a57364aa4c930e53edc5ee89607e
#
_entry.id   4072a57364aa4c930e53edc5ee89607e
#
_cell.length_a   1.000
_cell.length_b   1.000
_cell.length_c   1.000
_cell.angle_alpha   90.00
_cell.angle_beta   90.00
_cell.angle_gamma   90.00
#
_symmetry.space_group_name_H-M   'P 1'
#
loop_
_entity.id
_entity.type
_entity.pdbx_description
1 polymer ?
#
loop_
_entity_poly.entity_id
_entity_poly.type
_entity_poly.pdbx_seq_one_letter_code
_entity_poly.pdbx_strand_id
1 'polypeptide(L)'
;MIKSEKGQATVELALSLVILMFILFGIIDFGRIFHTYLTLEHAGREAARIASLGGTDVEVEERAKASAPSLNDSNVSVMISPTSQSRSRGTYVTVNMTYPVSISVPLLQNVLPNPFVLHSKTVMRVE
;
A
#
# COMPACT_ATOMS: atom_id res chain seq x y z
N MET A 1 14.60 -48.75 -17.81
CA MET A 1 15.23 -48.03 -16.68
C MET A 1 15.62 -46.58 -17.03
N ILE A 2 16.41 -46.36 -18.08
CA ILE A 2 16.84 -45.00 -18.47
C ILE A 2 15.66 -44.08 -18.81
N LYS A 3 14.60 -44.57 -19.45
CA LYS A 3 13.39 -43.79 -19.75
C LYS A 3 12.58 -43.42 -18.50
N SER A 4 12.60 -44.28 -17.48
CA SER A 4 11.91 -44.03 -16.20
C SER A 4 12.61 -42.92 -15.39
N GLU A 5 13.93 -42.92 -15.37
CA GLU A 5 14.73 -41.90 -14.69
C GLU A 5 14.58 -40.51 -15.33
N LYS A 6 14.56 -40.46 -16.67
CA LYS A 6 14.33 -39.22 -17.43
C LYS A 6 12.91 -38.70 -17.19
N GLY A 7 11.92 -39.57 -17.11
CA GLY A 7 10.55 -39.21 -16.80
C GLY A 7 10.43 -38.65 -15.37
N GLN A 8 11.08 -39.27 -14.42
CA GLN A 8 11.11 -38.81 -13.02
C GLN A 8 11.76 -37.43 -12.92
N ALA A 9 12.91 -37.21 -13.56
CA ALA A 9 13.59 -35.92 -13.57
C ALA A 9 12.72 -34.82 -14.18
N THR A 10 11.97 -35.15 -15.24
CA THR A 10 11.04 -34.19 -15.87
C THR A 10 9.90 -33.80 -14.93
N VAL A 11 9.33 -34.78 -14.22
CA VAL A 11 8.27 -34.51 -13.22
C VAL A 11 8.81 -33.68 -12.08
N GLU A 12 9.99 -33.97 -11.58
CA GLU A 12 10.64 -33.21 -10.52
C GLU A 12 10.92 -31.77 -10.95
N LEU A 13 11.41 -31.59 -12.18
CA LEU A 13 11.61 -30.27 -12.75
C LEU A 13 10.29 -29.50 -12.85
N ALA A 14 9.23 -30.15 -13.35
CA ALA A 14 7.90 -29.53 -13.47
C ALA A 14 7.36 -29.06 -12.12
N LEU A 15 7.47 -29.89 -11.08
CA LEU A 15 7.06 -29.52 -9.72
C LEU A 15 7.88 -28.37 -9.17
N SER A 16 9.19 -28.40 -9.40
CA SER A 16 10.09 -27.32 -8.97
C SER A 16 9.76 -25.98 -9.64
N LEU A 17 9.39 -26.02 -10.93
CA LEU A 17 8.98 -24.82 -11.67
C LEU A 17 7.68 -24.23 -11.12
N VAL A 18 6.72 -25.06 -10.73
CA VAL A 18 5.47 -24.59 -10.13
C VAL A 18 5.76 -23.85 -8.81
N ILE A 19 6.58 -24.45 -7.95
CA ILE A 19 6.98 -23.83 -6.68
C ILE A 19 7.72 -22.50 -6.94
N LEU A 20 8.65 -22.52 -7.90
CA LEU A 20 9.39 -21.31 -8.27
C LEU A 20 8.45 -20.19 -8.74
N MET A 21 7.45 -20.52 -9.55
CA MET A 21 6.46 -19.56 -10.02
C MET A 21 5.65 -18.95 -8.87
N PHE A 22 5.23 -19.75 -7.89
CA PHE A 22 4.54 -19.22 -6.71
C PHE A 22 5.43 -18.26 -5.92
N ILE A 23 6.70 -18.59 -5.76
CA ILE A 23 7.66 -17.71 -5.06
C ILE A 23 7.82 -16.39 -5.83
N LEU A 24 7.98 -16.43 -7.15
CA LEU A 24 8.14 -15.25 -7.98
C LEU A 24 6.91 -14.33 -7.91
N PHE A 25 5.71 -14.89 -8.04
CA PHE A 25 4.47 -14.11 -7.91
C PHE A 25 4.33 -13.52 -6.51
N GLY A 26 4.70 -14.27 -5.48
CA GLY A 26 4.70 -13.77 -4.10
C GLY A 26 5.64 -12.58 -3.92
N ILE A 27 6.84 -12.64 -4.50
CA ILE A 27 7.80 -11.53 -4.45
C ILE A 27 7.25 -10.30 -5.18
N ILE A 28 6.63 -10.49 -6.33
CA ILE A 28 6.04 -9.39 -7.11
C ILE A 28 4.90 -8.72 -6.31
N ASP A 29 3.98 -9.51 -5.76
CA ASP A 29 2.87 -8.98 -4.95
C ASP A 29 3.37 -8.25 -3.71
N PHE A 30 4.34 -8.84 -3.01
CA PHE A 30 4.95 -8.20 -1.84
C PHE A 30 5.63 -6.88 -2.22
N GLY A 31 6.37 -6.86 -3.33
CA GLY A 31 7.02 -5.66 -3.84
C GLY A 31 6.00 -4.55 -4.16
N ARG A 32 4.88 -4.91 -4.76
CA ARG A 32 3.78 -3.97 -5.04
C ARG A 32 3.16 -3.41 -3.75
N ILE A 33 2.87 -4.26 -2.79
CA ILE A 33 2.33 -3.85 -1.48
C ILE A 33 3.30 -2.92 -0.78
N PHE A 34 4.57 -3.27 -0.75
CA PHE A 34 5.61 -2.48 -0.10
C PHE A 34 5.80 -1.11 -0.77
N HIS A 35 5.84 -1.09 -2.09
CA HIS A 35 5.92 0.17 -2.85
C HIS A 35 4.72 1.08 -2.57
N THR A 36 3.51 0.53 -2.58
CA THR A 36 2.29 1.29 -2.27
C THR A 36 2.32 1.82 -0.85
N TYR A 37 2.76 1.01 0.11
CA TYR A 37 2.90 1.41 1.50
C TYR A 37 3.85 2.60 1.66
N LEU A 38 5.03 2.54 1.04
CA LEU A 38 5.99 3.65 1.09
C LEU A 38 5.45 4.92 0.43
N THR A 39 4.72 4.77 -0.66
CA THR A 39 4.07 5.88 -1.35
C THR A 39 3.01 6.54 -0.47
N LEU A 40 2.18 5.75 0.21
CA LEU A 40 1.19 6.26 1.18
C LEU A 40 1.86 6.97 2.36
N GLU A 41 2.94 6.41 2.89
CA GLU A 41 3.70 7.03 3.99
C GLU A 41 4.25 8.40 3.58
N HIS A 42 4.83 8.49 2.39
CA HIS A 42 5.33 9.75 1.84
C HIS A 42 4.21 10.77 1.66
N ALA A 43 3.11 10.36 1.03
CA ALA A 43 1.96 11.21 0.78
C ALA A 43 1.32 11.70 2.09
N GLY A 44 1.23 10.82 3.08
CA GLY A 44 0.72 11.16 4.42
C GLY A 44 1.56 12.23 5.12
N ARG A 45 2.88 12.15 5.01
CA ARG A 45 3.78 13.16 5.58
C ARG A 45 3.65 14.52 4.89
N GLU A 46 3.57 14.53 3.57
CA GLU A 46 3.35 15.77 2.81
C GLU A 46 2.01 16.40 3.13
N ALA A 47 0.96 15.60 3.22
CA ALA A 47 -0.37 16.05 3.60
C ALA A 47 -0.39 16.62 5.03
N ALA A 48 0.20 15.92 5.98
CA ALA A 48 0.29 16.35 7.37
C ALA A 48 1.08 17.65 7.51
N ARG A 49 2.11 17.84 6.70
CA ARG A 49 2.87 19.09 6.66
C ARG A 49 1.99 20.26 6.25
N ILE A 50 1.18 20.12 5.20
CA ILE A 50 0.25 21.16 4.77
C ILE A 50 -0.77 21.46 5.88
N ALA A 51 -1.31 20.41 6.51
CA ALA A 51 -2.25 20.58 7.62
C ALA A 51 -1.61 21.31 8.81
N SER A 52 -0.35 21.00 9.13
CA SER A 52 0.37 21.66 10.23
C SER A 52 0.65 23.14 9.98
N LEU A 53 0.75 23.53 8.72
CA LEU A 53 0.96 24.92 8.29
C LEU A 53 -0.34 25.71 8.13
N GLY A 54 -1.47 25.15 8.50
CA GLY A 54 -2.77 25.82 8.46
C GLY A 54 -3.54 25.65 7.15
N GLY A 55 -3.16 24.72 6.31
CA GLY A 55 -3.90 24.41 5.07
C GLY A 55 -5.30 23.89 5.35
N THR A 56 -6.21 24.14 4.42
CA THR A 56 -7.58 23.62 4.49
C THR A 56 -7.60 22.11 4.24
N ASP A 57 -8.69 21.43 4.62
CA ASP A 57 -8.83 19.98 4.38
C ASP A 57 -8.77 19.65 2.90
N VAL A 58 -9.32 20.50 2.02
CA VAL A 58 -9.24 20.34 0.56
C VAL A 58 -7.80 20.40 0.08
N GLU A 59 -7.03 21.38 0.53
CA GLU A 59 -5.60 21.51 0.18
C GLU A 59 -4.78 20.31 0.65
N VAL A 60 -5.07 19.82 1.85
CA VAL A 60 -4.41 18.64 2.42
C VAL A 60 -4.69 17.39 1.58
N GLU A 61 -5.95 17.19 1.21
CA GLU A 61 -6.35 16.04 0.37
C GLU A 61 -5.73 16.13 -1.02
N GLU A 62 -5.74 17.30 -1.65
CA GLU A 62 -5.12 17.51 -2.96
C GLU A 62 -3.62 17.24 -2.91
N ARG A 63 -2.93 17.71 -1.87
CA ARG A 63 -1.51 17.47 -1.69
C ARG A 63 -1.20 15.99 -1.45
N ALA A 64 -2.03 15.30 -0.68
CA ALA A 64 -1.89 13.86 -0.47
C ALA A 64 -1.95 13.10 -1.79
N LYS A 65 -2.95 13.37 -2.61
CA LYS A 65 -3.12 12.72 -3.91
C LYS A 65 -2.01 13.09 -4.89
N ALA A 66 -1.59 14.36 -4.92
CA ALA A 66 -0.50 14.81 -5.77
C ALA A 66 0.86 14.20 -5.38
N SER A 67 1.05 13.86 -4.12
CA SER A 67 2.27 13.22 -3.61
C SER A 67 2.32 11.70 -3.85
N ALA A 68 1.25 11.14 -4.37
CA ALA A 68 1.13 9.72 -4.69
C ALA A 68 0.67 9.51 -6.15
N PRO A 69 1.46 9.97 -7.14
CA PRO A 69 1.01 9.95 -8.55
C PRO A 69 0.90 8.54 -9.13
N SER A 70 1.57 7.56 -8.54
CA SER A 70 1.51 6.16 -8.97
C SER A 70 0.23 5.44 -8.50
N LEU A 71 -0.54 6.05 -7.58
CA LEU A 71 -1.77 5.48 -7.07
C LEU A 71 -2.98 6.08 -7.80
N ASN A 72 -4.06 5.29 -7.89
CA ASN A 72 -5.32 5.76 -8.45
C ASN A 72 -6.02 6.66 -7.43
N ASP A 73 -6.18 7.95 -7.73
CA ASP A 73 -6.77 8.94 -6.83
C ASP A 73 -8.18 8.56 -6.37
N SER A 74 -8.95 7.88 -7.20
CA SER A 74 -10.30 7.45 -6.84
C SER A 74 -10.33 6.37 -5.74
N ASN A 75 -9.22 5.64 -5.56
CA ASN A 75 -9.09 4.59 -4.56
C ASN A 75 -8.35 5.06 -3.30
N VAL A 76 -7.75 6.24 -3.33
CA VAL A 76 -7.08 6.82 -2.17
C VAL A 76 -8.11 7.48 -1.26
N SER A 77 -8.21 7.02 -0.01
CA SER A 77 -9.01 7.66 1.03
C SER A 77 -8.11 8.45 1.96
N VAL A 78 -8.47 9.70 2.18
CA VAL A 78 -7.75 10.60 3.09
C VAL A 78 -8.71 11.05 4.18
N MET A 79 -8.38 10.77 5.44
CA MET A 79 -9.12 11.22 6.60
C MET A 79 -8.24 12.13 7.45
N ILE A 80 -8.72 13.33 7.75
CA ILE A 80 -7.98 14.34 8.48
C ILE A 80 -8.74 14.66 9.77
N SER A 81 -8.06 14.56 10.90
CA SER A 81 -8.65 14.83 12.21
C SER A 81 -7.66 15.62 13.09
N PRO A 82 -8.08 16.69 13.74
CA PRO A 82 -9.37 17.39 13.59
C PRO A 82 -9.52 18.09 12.23
N THR A 83 -10.75 18.47 11.87
CA THR A 83 -11.02 19.23 10.63
C THR A 83 -10.34 20.61 10.68
N SER A 84 -10.17 21.25 9.52
CA SER A 84 -9.51 22.56 9.43
C SER A 84 -10.14 23.63 10.31
N GLN A 85 -11.46 23.57 10.49
CA GLN A 85 -12.20 24.49 11.35
C GLN A 85 -11.94 24.28 12.84
N SER A 86 -11.58 23.07 13.23
CA SER A 86 -11.34 22.67 14.62
C SER A 86 -9.86 22.64 15.00
N ARG A 87 -8.96 22.83 14.04
CA ARG A 87 -7.53 22.85 14.30
C ARG A 87 -7.11 24.17 14.94
N SER A 88 -6.27 24.08 15.97
CA SER A 88 -5.67 25.23 16.62
C SER A 88 -4.17 25.03 16.79
N ARG A 89 -3.45 26.14 16.93
CA ARG A 89 -2.01 26.13 17.19
C ARG A 89 -1.67 25.27 18.41
N GLY A 90 -0.63 24.46 18.29
CA GLY A 90 -0.15 23.62 19.37
C GLY A 90 -0.88 22.30 19.53
N THR A 91 -1.99 22.08 18.83
CA THR A 91 -2.68 20.79 18.79
C THR A 91 -2.07 19.89 17.72
N TYR A 92 -2.42 18.60 17.78
CA TYR A 92 -1.95 17.61 16.80
C TYR A 92 -2.99 17.39 15.72
N VAL A 93 -2.53 17.28 14.49
CA VAL A 93 -3.35 16.87 13.35
C VAL A 93 -2.92 15.46 12.92
N THR A 94 -3.89 14.61 12.67
CA THR A 94 -3.69 13.24 12.22
C THR A 94 -4.22 13.09 10.80
N VAL A 95 -3.38 12.58 9.90
CA VAL A 95 -3.78 12.25 8.53
C VAL A 95 -3.73 10.73 8.40
N ASN A 96 -4.87 10.12 8.16
CA ASN A 96 -5.00 8.69 7.89
C ASN A 96 -5.26 8.50 6.41
N MET A 97 -4.42 7.71 5.76
CA MET A 97 -4.59 7.35 4.35
C MET A 97 -4.80 5.86 4.21
N THR A 98 -5.72 5.46 3.35
CA THR A 98 -6.00 4.06 3.04
C THR A 98 -5.98 3.84 1.55
N TYR A 99 -5.51 2.67 1.14
CA TYR A 99 -5.47 2.27 -0.27
C TYR A 99 -5.62 0.76 -0.40
N PRO A 100 -6.55 0.26 -1.22
CA PRO A 100 -6.71 -1.16 -1.45
C PRO A 100 -5.71 -1.67 -2.49
N VAL A 101 -5.05 -2.79 -2.20
CA VAL A 101 -4.14 -3.48 -3.13
C VAL A 101 -4.69 -4.85 -3.44
N SER A 102 -4.80 -5.19 -4.72
CA SER A 102 -5.22 -6.52 -5.17
C SER A 102 -4.07 -7.50 -5.04
N ILE A 103 -4.37 -8.69 -4.51
CA ILE A 103 -3.43 -9.80 -4.42
C ILE A 103 -3.62 -10.71 -5.61
N SER A 104 -2.56 -10.99 -6.36
CA SER A 104 -2.59 -11.80 -7.58
C SER A 104 -2.38 -13.29 -7.32
N VAL A 105 -1.70 -13.65 -6.23
CA VAL A 105 -1.38 -15.05 -5.91
C VAL A 105 -2.62 -15.77 -5.37
N PRO A 106 -3.11 -16.84 -6.04
CA PRO A 106 -4.37 -17.49 -5.65
C PRO A 106 -4.40 -18.03 -4.22
N LEU A 107 -3.29 -18.59 -3.74
CA LEU A 107 -3.20 -19.13 -2.38
C LEU A 107 -3.23 -18.03 -1.31
N LEU A 108 -2.65 -16.88 -1.58
CA LEU A 108 -2.64 -15.75 -0.65
C LEU A 108 -4.02 -15.11 -0.53
N GLN A 109 -4.85 -15.17 -1.57
CA GLN A 109 -6.22 -14.65 -1.53
C GLN A 109 -7.09 -15.38 -0.49
N ASN A 110 -6.79 -16.64 -0.19
CA ASN A 110 -7.50 -17.43 0.81
C ASN A 110 -7.04 -17.16 2.25
N VAL A 111 -5.83 -16.66 2.42
CA VAL A 111 -5.20 -16.39 3.72
C VAL A 111 -5.35 -14.93 4.12
N LEU A 112 -5.18 -14.03 3.16
CA LEU A 112 -5.27 -12.58 3.37
C LEU A 112 -6.57 -12.05 2.77
N PRO A 113 -7.15 -10.98 3.36
CA PRO A 113 -8.31 -10.33 2.77
C PRO A 113 -7.95 -9.77 1.39
N ASN A 114 -8.86 -9.89 0.43
CA ASN A 114 -8.70 -9.35 -0.91
C ASN A 114 -9.90 -8.44 -1.23
N PRO A 115 -9.70 -7.13 -1.46
CA PRO A 115 -8.41 -6.45 -1.53
C PRO A 115 -7.75 -6.27 -0.16
N PHE A 116 -6.42 -6.24 -0.15
CA PHE A 116 -5.65 -5.94 1.05
C PHE A 116 -5.56 -4.43 1.23
N VAL A 117 -6.16 -3.91 2.30
CA VAL A 117 -6.22 -2.46 2.54
C VAL A 117 -5.00 -2.03 3.35
N LEU A 118 -4.21 -1.13 2.76
CA LEU A 118 -3.06 -0.52 3.42
C LEU A 118 -3.49 0.75 4.14
N HIS A 119 -2.95 0.96 5.33
CA HIS A 119 -3.18 2.14 6.16
C HIS A 119 -1.88 2.87 6.43
N SER A 120 -1.93 4.19 6.35
CA SER A 120 -0.85 5.07 6.76
C SER A 120 -1.40 6.13 7.70
N LYS A 121 -0.76 6.31 8.85
CA LYS A 121 -1.15 7.32 9.84
C LYS A 121 0.02 8.23 10.11
N THR A 122 -0.16 9.54 9.91
CA THR A 122 0.84 10.56 10.19
C THR A 122 0.26 11.58 11.16
N VAL A 123 1.01 11.88 12.21
CA VAL A 123 0.64 12.86 13.23
C VAL A 123 1.68 13.97 13.24
N MET A 124 1.23 15.22 13.12
CA MET A 124 2.07 16.40 13.22
C MET A 124 1.43 17.45 14.12
N ARG A 125 2.28 18.27 14.74
CA ARG A 125 1.82 19.40 15.54
C ARG A 125 1.48 20.58 14.63
N VAL A 126 0.37 21.23 14.89
CA VAL A 126 -0.04 22.45 14.18
C VAL A 126 0.78 23.63 14.70
N GLU A 127 1.45 24.31 13.79
CA GLU A 127 2.28 25.49 14.07
C GLU A 127 1.48 26.79 14.11
#